data_7f0cfea99b4f8d552f953027fbd855b4
#
_entry.id   7f0cfea99b4f8d552f953027fbd855b4
#
_cell.length_a   1.000
_cell.length_b   1.000
_cell.length_c   1.000
_cell.angle_alpha   90.00
_cell.angle_beta   90.00
_cell.angle_gamma   90.00
#
_symmetry.space_group_name_H-M   'P 1'
#
loop_
_entity.id
_entity.type
_entity.pdbx_description
1 polymer ?
#
loop_
_entity_poly.entity_id
_entity_poly.type
_entity_poly.pdbx_seq_one_letter_code
_entity_poly.pdbx_strand_id
1 'polypeptide(L)'
;MRAMFLLLLAAPLLGGCVSTAKTIVTAPFKAVGQVADWSTTSQDEADRNRGRELRKREERLGKLTRERDKAAEKCRDGKEEQCQRAEVLEHEIEAEMAAPN
;
A
#
# COMPACT_ATOMS: atom_id res chain seq x y z
N MET A 1 -22.61 -21.23 39.33
CA MET A 1 -23.67 -20.72 38.41
C MET A 1 -23.46 -19.28 37.98
N ARG A 2 -23.07 -18.38 38.84
CA ARG A 2 -22.82 -16.96 38.45
C ARG A 2 -21.63 -16.78 37.49
N ALA A 3 -20.58 -17.57 37.60
CA ALA A 3 -19.41 -17.52 36.72
C ALA A 3 -19.69 -18.09 35.32
N MET A 4 -20.60 -19.03 35.21
CA MET A 4 -20.97 -19.63 33.93
C MET A 4 -21.85 -18.71 33.07
N PHE A 5 -22.62 -17.82 33.71
CA PHE A 5 -23.42 -16.81 33.05
C PHE A 5 -22.59 -15.66 32.44
N LEU A 6 -21.46 -15.33 33.13
CA LEU A 6 -20.53 -14.30 32.64
C LEU A 6 -19.74 -14.76 31.41
N LEU A 7 -19.45 -16.05 31.30
CA LEU A 7 -18.77 -16.64 30.13
C LEU A 7 -19.65 -16.69 28.88
N LEU A 8 -20.96 -16.82 29.06
CA LEU A 8 -21.93 -16.81 27.95
C LEU A 8 -22.18 -15.42 27.36
N LEU A 9 -21.95 -14.35 28.15
CA LEU A 9 -22.10 -12.97 27.66
C LEU A 9 -20.85 -12.46 26.93
N ALA A 10 -19.69 -13.07 27.10
CA ALA A 10 -18.45 -12.66 26.43
C ALA A 10 -18.33 -13.19 24.99
N ALA A 11 -19.07 -14.23 24.64
CA ALA A 11 -19.00 -14.87 23.32
C ALA A 11 -19.52 -13.99 22.15
N PRO A 12 -20.56 -13.17 22.30
CA PRO A 12 -21.03 -12.35 21.19
C PRO A 12 -20.17 -11.14 20.85
N LEU A 13 -19.28 -10.70 21.79
CA LEU A 13 -18.40 -9.55 21.54
C LEU A 13 -17.26 -9.85 20.58
N LEU A 14 -16.80 -11.10 20.50
CA LEU A 14 -15.74 -11.53 19.60
C LEU A 14 -16.22 -11.74 18.15
N GLY A 15 -17.47 -12.12 17.98
CA GLY A 15 -18.08 -12.27 16.66
C GLY A 15 -18.39 -10.94 15.95
N GLY A 16 -18.61 -9.88 16.72
CA GLY A 16 -18.93 -8.56 16.17
C GLY A 16 -17.75 -7.86 15.47
N CYS A 17 -16.52 -8.11 15.95
CA CYS A 17 -15.33 -7.46 15.38
C CYS A 17 -15.02 -7.93 13.95
N VAL A 18 -15.24 -9.20 13.64
CA VAL A 18 -14.98 -9.76 12.31
C VAL A 18 -16.02 -9.25 11.29
N SER A 19 -17.27 -9.15 11.70
CA SER A 19 -18.35 -8.62 10.85
C SER A 19 -18.15 -7.12 10.55
N THR A 20 -17.68 -6.35 11.53
CA THR A 20 -17.43 -4.92 11.37
C THR A 20 -16.27 -4.65 10.42
N ALA A 21 -15.18 -5.42 10.51
CA ALA A 21 -14.04 -5.31 9.60
C ALA A 21 -14.44 -5.63 8.14
N LYS A 22 -15.27 -6.67 7.94
CA LYS A 22 -15.78 -7.02 6.62
C LYS A 22 -16.72 -5.96 6.06
N THR A 23 -17.53 -5.34 6.90
CA THR A 23 -18.44 -4.27 6.51
C THR A 23 -17.71 -2.99 6.12
N ILE A 24 -16.62 -2.65 6.82
CA ILE A 24 -15.79 -1.48 6.50
C ILE A 24 -15.09 -1.64 5.15
N VAL A 25 -14.66 -2.86 4.79
CA VAL A 25 -13.99 -3.13 3.51
C VAL A 25 -14.98 -3.15 2.34
N THR A 26 -16.20 -3.65 2.55
CA THR A 26 -17.20 -3.79 1.48
C THR A 26 -18.16 -2.61 1.35
N ALA A 27 -18.45 -1.88 2.43
CA ALA A 27 -19.35 -0.73 2.42
C ALA A 27 -18.91 0.40 1.47
N PRO A 28 -17.63 0.80 1.37
CA PRO A 28 -17.21 1.83 0.41
C PRO A 28 -17.45 1.44 -1.04
N PHE A 29 -17.32 0.18 -1.39
CA PHE A 29 -17.59 -0.30 -2.75
C PHE A 29 -19.07 -0.21 -3.13
N LYS A 30 -19.97 -0.50 -2.22
CA LYS A 30 -21.42 -0.36 -2.45
C LYS A 30 -21.86 1.10 -2.52
N ALA A 31 -21.30 1.94 -1.63
CA ALA A 31 -21.56 3.38 -1.63
C ALA A 31 -21.04 4.06 -2.91
N VAL A 32 -19.85 3.68 -3.38
CA VAL A 32 -19.26 4.16 -4.64
C VAL A 32 -20.12 3.74 -5.83
N GLY A 33 -20.69 2.54 -5.83
CA GLY A 33 -21.61 2.08 -6.89
C GLY A 33 -22.90 2.90 -6.99
N GLN A 34 -23.43 3.38 -5.88
CA GLN A 34 -24.63 4.22 -5.85
C GLN A 34 -24.38 5.68 -6.22
N VAL A 35 -23.22 6.20 -5.87
CA VAL A 35 -22.80 7.59 -6.19
C VAL A 35 -22.23 7.71 -7.60
N ALA A 36 -21.77 6.61 -8.18
CA ALA A 36 -21.21 6.55 -9.53
C ALA A 36 -22.21 6.97 -10.63
N ASP A 37 -23.52 6.79 -10.42
CA ASP A 37 -24.56 7.27 -11.33
C ASP A 37 -24.66 8.81 -11.41
N TRP A 38 -24.04 9.50 -10.47
CA TRP A 38 -24.12 10.97 -10.33
C TRP A 38 -22.93 11.72 -10.94
N SER A 39 -21.73 11.10 -10.95
CA SER A 39 -20.50 11.79 -11.32
C SER A 39 -19.51 10.87 -12.04
N THR A 40 -20.03 10.00 -12.88
CA THR A 40 -19.29 8.91 -13.53
C THR A 40 -18.06 9.36 -14.31
N THR A 41 -18.07 10.54 -14.94
CA THR A 41 -17.02 10.94 -15.87
C THR A 41 -15.77 11.45 -15.13
N SER A 42 -15.93 12.27 -14.07
CA SER A 42 -14.78 12.89 -13.40
C SER A 42 -14.08 11.97 -12.41
N GLN A 43 -14.82 11.06 -11.75
CA GLN A 43 -14.21 10.07 -10.84
C GLN A 43 -13.47 8.98 -11.60
N ASP A 44 -14.05 8.46 -12.68
CA ASP A 44 -13.38 7.47 -13.54
C ASP A 44 -12.08 8.01 -14.12
N GLU A 45 -12.06 9.27 -14.52
CA GLU A 45 -10.86 9.92 -15.03
C GLU A 45 -9.80 10.12 -13.92
N ALA A 46 -10.21 10.54 -12.74
CA ALA A 46 -9.33 10.67 -11.58
C ALA A 46 -8.74 9.31 -11.15
N ASP A 47 -9.54 8.26 -11.15
CA ASP A 47 -9.09 6.90 -10.83
C ASP A 47 -8.12 6.34 -11.86
N ARG A 48 -8.37 6.60 -13.15
CA ARG A 48 -7.44 6.25 -14.24
C ARG A 48 -6.12 7.01 -14.13
N ASN A 49 -6.17 8.28 -13.78
CA ASN A 49 -4.97 9.11 -13.58
C ASN A 49 -4.16 8.61 -12.38
N ARG A 50 -4.81 8.31 -11.27
CA ARG A 50 -4.19 7.73 -10.08
C ARG A 50 -3.54 6.36 -10.40
N GLY A 51 -4.24 5.51 -11.14
CA GLY A 51 -3.72 4.21 -11.57
C GLY A 51 -2.48 4.35 -12.47
N ARG A 52 -2.45 5.33 -13.36
CA ARG A 52 -1.27 5.64 -14.20
C ARG A 52 -0.09 6.14 -13.39
N GLU A 53 -0.34 7.00 -12.42
CA GLU A 53 0.70 7.52 -11.52
C GLU A 53 1.32 6.42 -10.66
N LEU A 54 0.49 5.53 -10.12
CA LEU A 54 0.97 4.37 -9.35
C LEU A 54 1.85 3.45 -10.20
N ARG A 55 1.45 3.13 -11.43
CA ARG A 55 2.29 2.32 -12.34
C ARG A 55 3.62 2.98 -12.66
N LYS A 56 3.62 4.27 -12.96
CA LYS A 56 4.87 5.02 -13.19
C LYS A 56 5.78 5.00 -11.98
N ARG A 57 5.20 5.11 -10.78
CA ARG A 57 5.94 5.04 -9.53
C ARG A 57 6.55 3.64 -9.34
N GLU A 58 5.78 2.60 -9.56
CA GLU A 58 6.26 1.20 -9.48
C GLU A 58 7.39 0.95 -10.49
N GLU A 59 7.27 1.46 -11.71
CA GLU A 59 8.32 1.36 -12.72
C GLU A 59 9.60 2.08 -12.28
N ARG A 60 9.49 3.30 -11.73
CA ARG A 60 10.65 4.05 -11.20
C ARG A 60 11.31 3.30 -10.06
N LEU A 61 10.53 2.85 -9.08
CA LEU A 61 11.03 2.06 -7.95
C LEU A 61 11.70 0.77 -8.39
N GLY A 62 11.11 0.05 -9.34
CA GLY A 62 11.69 -1.16 -9.92
C GLY A 62 13.01 -0.89 -10.62
N LYS A 63 13.14 0.21 -11.35
CA LYS A 63 14.38 0.62 -12.00
C LYS A 63 15.47 0.99 -10.98
N LEU A 64 15.14 1.84 -10.00
CA LEU A 64 16.06 2.25 -8.95
C LEU A 64 16.56 1.05 -8.13
N THR A 65 15.67 0.11 -7.81
CA THR A 65 16.02 -1.11 -7.09
C THR A 65 17.02 -1.97 -7.88
N ARG A 66 16.80 -2.15 -9.17
CA ARG A 66 17.74 -2.90 -10.02
C ARG A 66 19.10 -2.21 -10.15
N GLU A 67 19.13 -0.89 -10.28
CA GLU A 67 20.36 -0.12 -10.33
C GLU A 67 21.12 -0.18 -9.01
N ARG A 68 20.41 -0.07 -7.89
CA ARG A 68 21.00 -0.25 -6.55
C ARG A 68 21.62 -1.63 -6.37
N ASP A 69 20.91 -2.67 -6.74
CA ASP A 69 21.39 -4.05 -6.59
C ASP A 69 22.65 -4.30 -7.43
N LYS A 70 22.72 -3.79 -8.66
CA LYS A 70 23.92 -3.83 -9.50
C LYS A 70 25.08 -3.06 -8.88
N ALA A 71 24.82 -1.88 -8.34
CA ALA A 71 25.85 -1.08 -7.69
C ALA A 71 26.35 -1.75 -6.40
N ALA A 72 25.46 -2.35 -5.61
CA ALA A 72 25.82 -3.11 -4.42
C ALA A 72 26.67 -4.34 -4.74
N GLU A 73 26.36 -5.05 -5.83
CA GLU A 73 27.18 -6.18 -6.29
C GLU A 73 28.59 -5.73 -6.67
N LYS A 74 28.72 -4.68 -7.48
CA LYS A 74 30.03 -4.09 -7.83
C LYS A 74 30.79 -3.56 -6.64
N CYS A 75 30.08 -3.02 -5.64
CA CYS A 75 30.66 -2.61 -4.38
C CYS A 75 31.31 -3.79 -3.64
N ARG A 76 30.64 -4.93 -3.60
CA ARG A 76 31.18 -6.17 -3.02
C ARG A 76 32.39 -6.69 -3.77
N ASP A 77 32.48 -6.43 -5.07
CA ASP A 77 33.62 -6.75 -5.92
C ASP A 77 34.81 -5.80 -5.74
N GLY A 78 34.72 -4.83 -4.85
CA GLY A 78 35.79 -3.92 -4.48
C GLY A 78 35.77 -2.56 -5.19
N LYS A 79 34.73 -2.21 -5.93
CA LYS A 79 34.57 -0.92 -6.58
C LYS A 79 33.92 0.11 -5.62
N GLU A 80 34.74 0.88 -4.94
CA GLU A 80 34.31 1.84 -3.91
C GLU A 80 33.36 2.90 -4.44
N GLU A 81 33.54 3.38 -5.66
CA GLU A 81 32.61 4.31 -6.32
C GLU A 81 31.18 3.75 -6.41
N GLN A 82 31.06 2.46 -6.59
CA GLN A 82 29.77 1.79 -6.67
C GLN A 82 29.10 1.63 -5.29
N CYS A 83 29.89 1.61 -4.21
CA CYS A 83 29.35 1.66 -2.86
C CYS A 83 28.63 2.98 -2.58
N GLN A 84 29.24 4.09 -2.94
CA GLN A 84 28.64 5.41 -2.83
C GLN A 84 27.38 5.54 -3.71
N ARG A 85 27.44 5.00 -4.92
CA ARG A 85 26.28 4.99 -5.83
C ARG A 85 25.12 4.17 -5.25
N ALA A 86 25.38 3.03 -4.63
CA ALA A 86 24.38 2.20 -3.99
C ALA A 86 23.68 2.96 -2.83
N GLU A 87 24.44 3.72 -2.03
CA GLU A 87 23.87 4.55 -0.96
C GLU A 87 22.97 5.67 -1.51
N VAL A 88 23.42 6.36 -2.56
CA VAL A 88 22.61 7.40 -3.21
C VAL A 88 21.28 6.81 -3.74
N LEU A 89 21.35 5.67 -4.41
CA LEU A 89 20.17 4.99 -4.92
C LEU A 89 19.22 4.51 -3.80
N GLU A 90 19.76 4.10 -2.67
CA GLU A 90 18.96 3.76 -1.48
C GLU A 90 18.16 4.96 -0.99
N HIS A 91 18.80 6.13 -0.88
CA HIS A 91 18.13 7.37 -0.49
C HIS A 91 17.08 7.82 -1.52
N GLU A 92 17.34 7.64 -2.81
CA GLU A 92 16.35 7.93 -3.85
C GLU A 92 15.13 7.01 -3.76
N ILE A 93 15.34 5.74 -3.46
CA ILE A 93 14.26 4.77 -3.23
C ILE A 93 13.43 5.18 -2.02
N GLU A 94 14.07 5.51 -0.90
CA GLU A 94 13.39 5.97 0.32
C GLU A 94 12.59 7.25 0.05
N ALA A 95 13.14 8.21 -0.66
CA ALA A 95 12.47 9.45 -1.02
C ALA A 95 11.24 9.21 -1.91
N GLU A 96 11.35 8.31 -2.89
CA GLU A 96 10.23 7.95 -3.76
C GLU A 96 9.13 7.21 -2.97
N MET A 97 9.50 6.35 -2.02
CA MET A 97 8.55 5.66 -1.14
C MET A 97 7.84 6.60 -0.17
N ALA A 98 8.53 7.62 0.31
CA ALA A 98 7.99 8.61 1.24
C ALA A 98 7.15 9.70 0.55
N ALA A 99 7.22 9.84 -0.77
CA ALA A 99 6.47 10.84 -1.50
C ALA A 99 4.95 10.62 -1.37
N PRO A 100 4.17 11.67 -1.07
CA PRO A 100 2.71 11.56 -0.95
C PRO A 100 2.07 11.20 -2.30
N ASN A 101 0.97 10.48 -2.24
CA ASN A 101 0.13 10.14 -3.40
C ASN A 101 -0.74 11.32 -3.82
#